data_1d1427115f70b678cc00432797f9802f
#
_entry.id   1d1427115f70b678cc00432797f9802f
#
_cell.length_a   1.000
_cell.length_b   1.000
_cell.length_c   1.000
_cell.angle_alpha   90.00
_cell.angle_beta   90.00
_cell.angle_gamma   90.00
#
_symmetry.space_group_name_H-M   'P 1'
#
loop_
_entity.id
_entity.type
_entity.pdbx_description
1 polymer ?
#
loop_
_entity_poly.entity_id
_entity_poly.type
_entity_poly.pdbx_seq_one_letter_code
_entity_poly.pdbx_strand_id
1 'polypeptide(L)'
;GGGYAQVIPMADINLHFTGDFSAVEKANNLLSALIDNNLQSKKHNLNIDPKTIVWKRVMDMNDRALRQIVIGMGDKNGVVREEGFNITPASEVMAILCLSQDFEDLKQRLGNIFVGYTYDKKPVFARDLKAENAMAILLKDAIKPNLVQTLEGNPAILHGGPFANIAQGTNTIIATKMGLSLGDYVVTEAGFGGDLGAEKFIDIKCRYAGLKPDAYVIVATIRALRYHGGAKKDEYGSPNLEYLKKGF
;
A
#
# COMPACT_ATOMS: atom_id res chain seq x y z
N GLY A 1 0.55 -10.22 0.83
CA GLY A 1 -0.17 -11.31 0.58
C GLY A 1 0.24 -12.62 1.18
N GLY A 2 -0.72 -13.42 1.57
CA GLY A 2 -0.50 -14.78 2.02
C GLY A 2 -0.22 -15.70 0.84
N GLY A 3 0.99 -16.22 0.69
CA GLY A 3 1.38 -17.07 -0.43
C GLY A 3 0.59 -18.36 -0.62
N TYR A 4 -0.30 -18.70 0.32
CA TYR A 4 -1.18 -19.86 0.25
C TYR A 4 -2.65 -19.52 -0.02
N ALA A 5 -3.02 -18.24 0.01
CA ALA A 5 -4.37 -17.83 -0.38
C ALA A 5 -4.54 -17.97 -1.90
N GLN A 6 -5.56 -18.69 -2.34
CA GLN A 6 -5.78 -18.98 -3.75
C GLN A 6 -7.23 -18.64 -4.16
N VAL A 7 -7.35 -18.01 -5.29
CA VAL A 7 -8.63 -17.62 -5.91
C VAL A 7 -8.63 -17.99 -7.38
N ILE A 8 -9.80 -17.98 -8.00
CA ILE A 8 -9.97 -18.29 -9.41
C ILE A 8 -10.34 -17.00 -10.15
N PRO A 9 -9.73 -16.67 -11.30
CA PRO A 9 -8.69 -17.43 -12.02
C PRO A 9 -7.30 -17.29 -11.35
N MET A 10 -6.72 -18.41 -10.96
CA MET A 10 -5.53 -18.42 -10.10
C MET A 10 -4.29 -17.85 -10.78
N ALA A 11 -4.00 -18.27 -12.01
CA ALA A 11 -2.79 -17.81 -12.71
C ALA A 11 -2.82 -16.30 -12.98
N ASP A 12 -3.93 -15.78 -13.50
CA ASP A 12 -4.06 -14.37 -13.83
C ASP A 12 -3.95 -13.49 -12.59
N ILE A 13 -4.60 -13.88 -11.50
CA ILE A 13 -4.56 -13.11 -10.24
C ILE A 13 -3.19 -13.19 -9.57
N ASN A 14 -2.59 -14.39 -9.46
CA ASN A 14 -1.33 -14.53 -8.73
C ASN A 14 -0.11 -14.06 -9.52
N LEU A 15 -0.14 -14.10 -10.86
CA LEU A 15 0.98 -13.67 -11.69
C LEU A 15 0.99 -12.15 -11.96
N HIS A 16 -0.15 -11.52 -12.08
CA HIS A 16 -0.22 -10.09 -12.41
C HIS A 16 -1.10 -9.26 -11.44
N PHE A 17 -1.75 -9.88 -10.49
CA PHE A 17 -2.59 -9.23 -9.48
C PHE A 17 -3.52 -8.16 -10.08
N THR A 18 -4.30 -8.52 -11.10
CA THR A 18 -5.30 -7.65 -11.74
C THR A 18 -4.77 -6.38 -12.43
N GLY A 19 -3.47 -6.14 -12.40
CA GLY A 19 -2.84 -4.93 -12.96
C GLY A 19 -2.79 -3.73 -12.01
N ASP A 20 -3.37 -3.81 -10.83
CA ASP A 20 -3.45 -2.69 -9.87
C ASP A 20 -2.07 -2.23 -9.43
N PHE A 21 -1.15 -3.14 -9.16
CA PHE A 21 0.23 -2.81 -8.79
C PHE A 21 0.96 -2.07 -9.89
N SER A 22 0.79 -2.51 -11.13
CA SER A 22 1.38 -1.85 -12.31
C SER A 22 0.83 -0.43 -12.50
N ALA A 23 -0.46 -0.21 -12.25
CA ALA A 23 -1.08 1.11 -12.30
C ALA A 23 -0.55 2.04 -11.20
N VAL A 24 -0.43 1.53 -9.97
CA VAL A 24 0.13 2.25 -8.82
C VAL A 24 1.58 2.65 -9.08
N GLU A 25 2.40 1.71 -9.58
CA GLU A 25 3.80 1.98 -9.96
C GLU A 25 3.90 3.11 -10.98
N LYS A 26 3.10 3.04 -12.06
CA LYS A 26 3.10 4.07 -13.09
C LYS A 26 2.66 5.43 -12.57
N ALA A 27 1.62 5.49 -11.76
CA ALA A 27 1.15 6.74 -11.16
C ALA A 27 2.21 7.34 -10.22
N ASN A 28 2.84 6.52 -9.40
CA ASN A 28 3.90 6.96 -8.50
C ASN A 28 5.11 7.50 -9.28
N ASN A 29 5.56 6.77 -10.28
CA ASN A 29 6.75 7.13 -11.06
C ASN A 29 6.49 8.31 -12.01
N LEU A 30 5.24 8.53 -12.42
CA LEU A 30 4.86 9.76 -13.13
C LEU A 30 5.15 11.00 -12.27
N LEU A 31 4.77 10.99 -10.99
CA LEU A 31 5.09 12.10 -10.09
C LEU A 31 6.61 12.30 -9.97
N SER A 32 7.38 11.21 -9.85
CA SER A 32 8.85 11.30 -9.85
C SER A 32 9.41 11.97 -11.11
N ALA A 33 8.88 11.61 -12.28
CA ALA A 33 9.29 12.22 -13.55
C ALA A 33 8.90 13.71 -13.63
N LEU A 34 7.73 14.09 -13.10
CA LEU A 34 7.30 15.49 -13.05
C LEU A 34 8.19 16.33 -12.12
N ILE A 35 8.62 15.77 -10.99
CA ILE A 35 9.58 16.39 -10.09
C ILE A 35 10.91 16.65 -10.83
N ASP A 36 11.46 15.63 -11.50
CA ASP A 36 12.71 15.76 -12.26
C ASP A 36 12.61 16.80 -13.36
N ASN A 37 11.50 16.79 -14.10
CA ASN A 37 11.24 17.79 -15.13
C ASN A 37 11.13 19.20 -14.55
N ASN A 38 10.51 19.35 -13.38
CA ASN A 38 10.37 20.64 -12.72
C ASN A 38 11.71 21.21 -12.30
N LEU A 39 12.61 20.40 -11.76
CA LEU A 39 13.96 20.80 -11.35
C LEU A 39 14.81 21.36 -12.52
N GLN A 40 14.55 20.88 -13.75
CA GLN A 40 15.27 21.32 -14.95
C GLN A 40 14.54 22.39 -15.75
N SER A 41 13.28 22.64 -15.47
CA SER A 41 12.45 23.57 -16.25
C SER A 41 12.90 25.02 -16.06
N LYS A 42 13.05 25.73 -17.16
CA LYS A 42 13.30 27.18 -17.13
C LYS A 42 12.03 28.02 -17.02
N LYS A 43 10.86 27.44 -17.42
CA LYS A 43 9.59 28.18 -17.52
C LYS A 43 8.64 27.88 -16.36
N HIS A 44 8.68 26.68 -15.81
CA HIS A 44 7.72 26.16 -14.84
C HIS A 44 8.39 25.64 -13.58
N ASN A 45 9.56 26.17 -13.24
CA ASN A 45 10.31 25.76 -12.06
C ASN A 45 9.64 26.33 -10.81
N LEU A 46 9.28 25.42 -9.89
CA LEU A 46 8.74 25.78 -8.58
C LEU A 46 9.82 26.13 -7.55
N ASN A 47 11.08 26.14 -7.95
CA ASN A 47 12.22 26.42 -7.08
C ASN A 47 12.37 25.40 -5.94
N ILE A 48 12.10 24.13 -6.24
CA ILE A 48 12.23 23.02 -5.27
C ILE A 48 13.71 22.84 -4.91
N ASP A 49 14.00 22.74 -3.61
CA ASP A 49 15.32 22.37 -3.11
C ASP A 49 15.47 20.82 -3.27
N PRO A 50 16.36 20.33 -4.16
CA PRO A 50 16.51 18.89 -4.42
C PRO A 50 16.88 18.07 -3.18
N LYS A 51 17.51 18.70 -2.18
CA LYS A 51 17.90 18.04 -0.93
C LYS A 51 16.72 17.76 0.01
N THR A 52 15.57 18.37 -0.25
CA THR A 52 14.37 18.24 0.57
C THR A 52 13.35 17.28 -0.02
N ILE A 53 13.60 16.75 -1.20
CA ILE A 53 12.68 15.82 -1.88
C ILE A 53 12.63 14.51 -1.10
N VAL A 54 11.42 14.17 -0.62
CA VAL A 54 11.15 12.93 0.12
C VAL A 54 10.50 11.86 -0.75
N TRP A 55 10.01 12.24 -1.92
CA TRP A 55 9.33 11.33 -2.83
C TRP A 55 10.30 10.35 -3.48
N LYS A 56 9.99 9.06 -3.40
CA LYS A 56 10.78 7.98 -3.99
C LYS A 56 10.05 7.34 -5.17
N ARG A 57 10.80 6.73 -6.04
CA ARG A 57 10.26 5.83 -7.06
C ARG A 57 9.77 4.53 -6.43
N VAL A 58 8.97 3.79 -7.16
CA VAL A 58 8.56 2.44 -6.77
C VAL A 58 8.80 1.45 -7.90
N MET A 59 9.04 0.22 -7.52
CA MET A 59 9.19 -0.92 -8.42
C MET A 59 8.72 -2.17 -7.67
N ASP A 60 7.92 -3.00 -8.34
CA ASP A 60 7.35 -4.18 -7.69
C ASP A 60 8.41 -5.27 -7.42
N MET A 61 9.37 -5.43 -8.31
CA MET A 61 10.53 -6.32 -8.11
C MET A 61 11.74 -5.56 -7.57
N ASN A 62 11.56 -4.82 -6.49
CA ASN A 62 12.67 -4.12 -5.91
C ASN A 62 13.52 -5.03 -5.01
N ASP A 63 14.83 -4.86 -5.07
CA ASP A 63 15.75 -5.45 -4.13
C ASP A 63 16.35 -4.41 -3.16
N ARG A 64 17.12 -4.89 -2.20
CA ARG A 64 17.73 -4.00 -1.19
C ARG A 64 18.78 -3.05 -1.77
N ALA A 65 19.39 -3.40 -2.89
CA ALA A 65 20.40 -2.59 -3.54
C ALA A 65 19.82 -1.31 -4.14
N LEU A 66 18.52 -1.28 -4.45
CA LEU A 66 17.81 -0.14 -5.03
C LEU A 66 17.23 0.83 -3.99
N ARG A 67 17.32 0.53 -2.70
CA ARG A 67 16.72 1.37 -1.65
C ARG A 67 17.38 2.73 -1.50
N GLN A 68 18.68 2.80 -1.82
CA GLN A 68 19.45 4.06 -1.83
C GLN A 68 20.33 4.05 -3.07
N ILE A 69 20.09 4.97 -3.97
CA ILE A 69 20.79 5.12 -5.24
C ILE A 69 21.09 6.59 -5.50
N VAL A 70 22.00 6.85 -6.40
CA VAL A 70 22.26 8.18 -6.94
C VAL A 70 21.66 8.27 -8.32
N ILE A 71 20.83 9.28 -8.56
CA ILE A 71 20.22 9.55 -9.87
C ILE A 71 20.74 10.85 -10.46
N GLY A 72 20.42 11.10 -11.74
CA GLY A 72 20.82 12.32 -12.46
C GLY A 72 22.27 12.36 -12.92
N MET A 73 22.99 11.25 -12.85
CA MET A 73 24.39 11.16 -13.32
C MET A 73 24.48 11.19 -14.85
N GLY A 74 25.51 11.82 -15.36
CA GLY A 74 25.77 11.99 -16.80
C GLY A 74 25.19 13.27 -17.35
N ASP A 75 25.58 13.61 -18.59
CA ASP A 75 25.18 14.84 -19.26
C ASP A 75 23.66 14.87 -19.50
N LYS A 76 23.01 15.95 -19.08
CA LYS A 76 21.57 16.21 -19.31
C LYS A 76 20.60 15.24 -18.63
N ASN A 77 21.03 14.44 -17.68
CA ASN A 77 20.19 13.47 -16.97
C ASN A 77 19.52 14.02 -15.70
N GLY A 78 19.66 15.31 -15.46
CA GLY A 78 18.99 15.99 -14.35
C GLY A 78 19.94 16.43 -13.24
N VAL A 79 19.36 16.73 -12.09
CA VAL A 79 20.09 17.14 -10.90
C VAL A 79 20.55 15.88 -10.16
N VAL A 80 21.85 15.79 -9.93
CA VAL A 80 22.43 14.67 -9.16
C VAL A 80 21.93 14.75 -7.72
N ARG A 81 21.27 13.69 -7.29
CA ARG A 81 20.77 13.56 -5.90
C ARG A 81 20.65 12.12 -5.46
N GLU A 82 20.57 11.94 -4.15
CA GLU A 82 20.20 10.66 -3.56
C GLU A 82 18.69 10.42 -3.74
N GLU A 83 18.32 9.19 -4.04
CA GLU A 83 16.95 8.71 -4.14
C GLU A 83 16.90 7.19 -3.84
N GLY A 84 15.77 6.55 -4.11
CA GLY A 84 15.64 5.10 -3.98
C GLY A 84 14.32 4.60 -4.51
N PHE A 85 14.21 3.28 -4.53
CA PHE A 85 12.98 2.59 -4.88
C PHE A 85 12.34 1.97 -3.63
N ASN A 86 11.05 2.20 -3.44
CA ASN A 86 10.21 1.43 -2.54
C ASN A 86 9.51 0.31 -3.33
N ILE A 87 9.09 -0.75 -2.65
CA ILE A 87 8.20 -1.73 -3.27
C ILE A 87 6.78 -1.15 -3.39
N THR A 88 6.06 -1.48 -4.45
CA THR A 88 4.74 -0.90 -4.75
C THR A 88 3.75 -0.93 -3.59
N PRO A 89 3.59 -2.03 -2.83
CA PRO A 89 2.70 -2.06 -1.66
C PRO A 89 3.10 -1.12 -0.52
N ALA A 90 4.33 -0.63 -0.50
CA ALA A 90 4.81 0.35 0.49
C ALA A 90 4.68 1.80 0.00
N SER A 91 4.13 2.03 -1.18
CA SER A 91 3.96 3.38 -1.72
C SER A 91 2.81 4.13 -1.07
N GLU A 92 2.94 5.45 -0.99
CA GLU A 92 1.86 6.33 -0.57
C GLU A 92 0.66 6.25 -1.54
N VAL A 93 0.91 6.07 -2.84
CA VAL A 93 -0.15 5.90 -3.85
C VAL A 93 -1.01 4.66 -3.57
N MET A 94 -0.39 3.54 -3.16
CA MET A 94 -1.15 2.35 -2.74
C MET A 94 -2.02 2.64 -1.50
N ALA A 95 -1.49 3.33 -0.51
CA ALA A 95 -2.24 3.71 0.68
C ALA A 95 -3.41 4.66 0.35
N ILE A 96 -3.17 5.63 -0.53
CA ILE A 96 -4.20 6.55 -1.03
C ILE A 96 -5.32 5.78 -1.75
N LEU A 97 -4.98 4.88 -2.68
CA LEU A 97 -5.95 4.05 -3.39
C LEU A 97 -6.84 3.27 -2.39
N CYS A 98 -6.23 2.71 -1.35
CA CYS A 98 -6.95 1.89 -0.37
C CYS A 98 -7.84 2.70 0.58
N LEU A 99 -7.51 3.96 0.84
CA LEU A 99 -8.29 4.85 1.70
C LEU A 99 -9.27 5.74 0.94
N SER A 100 -9.22 5.77 -0.38
CA SER A 100 -10.14 6.55 -1.19
C SER A 100 -11.55 5.98 -1.14
N GLN A 101 -12.55 6.87 -1.11
CA GLN A 101 -13.96 6.50 -1.07
C GLN A 101 -14.59 6.48 -2.47
N ASP A 102 -14.07 7.30 -3.37
CA ASP A 102 -14.47 7.40 -4.78
C ASP A 102 -13.34 8.01 -5.61
N PHE A 103 -13.59 8.24 -6.89
CA PHE A 103 -12.60 8.76 -7.82
C PHE A 103 -12.19 10.22 -7.55
N GLU A 104 -13.11 11.05 -7.07
CA GLU A 104 -12.81 12.45 -6.74
C GLU A 104 -11.99 12.56 -5.46
N ASP A 105 -12.30 11.76 -4.45
CA ASP A 105 -11.50 11.63 -3.22
C ASP A 105 -10.07 11.12 -3.55
N LEU A 106 -9.96 10.11 -4.44
CA LEU A 106 -8.67 9.63 -4.94
C LEU A 106 -7.84 10.79 -5.52
N LYS A 107 -8.43 11.55 -6.43
CA LYS A 107 -7.78 12.67 -7.09
C LYS A 107 -7.35 13.77 -6.11
N GLN A 108 -8.22 14.12 -5.17
CA GLN A 108 -7.92 15.11 -4.13
C GLN A 108 -6.74 14.66 -3.26
N ARG A 109 -6.71 13.40 -2.85
CA ARG A 109 -5.62 12.82 -2.06
C ARG A 109 -4.31 12.79 -2.82
N LEU A 110 -4.32 12.38 -4.09
CA LEU A 110 -3.14 12.42 -4.95
C LEU A 110 -2.56 13.84 -5.05
N GLY A 111 -3.41 14.85 -5.16
CA GLY A 111 -2.97 16.24 -5.15
C GLY A 111 -2.33 16.70 -3.84
N ASN A 112 -2.67 16.06 -2.72
CA ASN A 112 -2.15 16.39 -1.39
C ASN A 112 -0.82 15.68 -1.05
N ILE A 113 -0.30 14.84 -1.92
CA ILE A 113 1.02 14.21 -1.72
C ILE A 113 2.08 15.29 -1.53
N PHE A 114 2.79 15.20 -0.43
CA PHE A 114 3.92 16.09 -0.13
C PHE A 114 5.18 15.64 -0.88
N VAL A 115 5.82 16.56 -1.57
CA VAL A 115 7.01 16.28 -2.40
C VAL A 115 8.30 16.71 -1.71
N GLY A 116 8.31 17.90 -1.14
CA GLY A 116 9.49 18.53 -0.55
C GLY A 116 9.27 20.01 -0.31
N TYR A 117 10.33 20.76 -0.16
CA TYR A 117 10.28 22.21 0.07
C TYR A 117 10.97 22.99 -1.05
N THR A 118 10.53 24.21 -1.27
CA THR A 118 11.28 25.19 -2.07
C THR A 118 12.51 25.68 -1.29
N TYR A 119 13.44 26.36 -1.95
CA TYR A 119 14.57 27.05 -1.26
C TYR A 119 14.08 28.06 -0.22
N ASP A 120 12.89 28.66 -0.43
CA ASP A 120 12.23 29.57 0.52
C ASP A 120 11.46 28.84 1.63
N LYS A 121 11.64 27.52 1.79
CA LYS A 121 11.00 26.67 2.80
C LYS A 121 9.48 26.58 2.70
N LYS A 122 8.89 26.80 1.55
CA LYS A 122 7.46 26.56 1.29
C LYS A 122 7.25 25.09 0.91
N PRO A 123 6.24 24.41 1.47
CA PRO A 123 5.93 23.03 1.10
C PRO A 123 5.42 22.97 -0.36
N VAL A 124 5.82 21.91 -1.04
CA VAL A 124 5.39 21.60 -2.42
C VAL A 124 4.62 20.29 -2.42
N PHE A 125 3.47 20.30 -3.06
CA PHE A 125 2.59 19.14 -3.19
C PHE A 125 2.43 18.73 -4.66
N ALA A 126 1.92 17.52 -4.88
CA ALA A 126 1.70 17.01 -6.24
C ALA A 126 0.77 17.91 -7.08
N ARG A 127 -0.21 18.59 -6.45
CA ARG A 127 -1.09 19.55 -7.12
C ARG A 127 -0.34 20.78 -7.66
N ASP A 128 0.75 21.19 -7.03
CA ASP A 128 1.55 22.32 -7.51
C ASP A 128 2.28 21.94 -8.81
N LEU A 129 2.54 20.65 -9.01
CA LEU A 129 3.04 20.06 -10.25
C LEU A 129 1.93 19.70 -11.24
N LYS A 130 0.66 19.88 -10.86
CA LYS A 130 -0.54 19.49 -11.63
C LYS A 130 -0.56 17.99 -11.97
N ALA A 131 -0.06 17.17 -11.05
CA ALA A 131 0.12 15.73 -11.25
C ALA A 131 -1.16 14.92 -11.04
N GLU A 132 -2.07 15.39 -10.17
CA GLU A 132 -3.19 14.63 -9.65
C GLU A 132 -4.12 14.09 -10.74
N ASN A 133 -4.38 14.84 -11.77
CA ASN A 133 -5.26 14.41 -12.87
C ASN A 133 -4.63 13.28 -13.68
N ALA A 134 -3.35 13.40 -14.03
CA ALA A 134 -2.63 12.40 -14.81
C ALA A 134 -2.43 11.10 -13.99
N MET A 135 -2.12 11.22 -12.70
CA MET A 135 -2.03 10.09 -11.79
C MET A 135 -3.38 9.38 -11.64
N ALA A 136 -4.48 10.14 -11.46
CA ALA A 136 -5.82 9.57 -11.34
C ALA A 136 -6.25 8.82 -12.61
N ILE A 137 -5.94 9.33 -13.80
CA ILE A 137 -6.22 8.64 -15.07
C ILE A 137 -5.49 7.28 -15.13
N LEU A 138 -4.25 7.20 -14.68
CA LEU A 138 -3.52 5.92 -14.63
C LEU A 138 -4.14 4.93 -13.65
N LEU A 139 -4.86 5.40 -12.64
CA LEU A 139 -5.53 4.59 -11.61
C LEU A 139 -7.02 4.35 -11.89
N LYS A 140 -7.57 4.83 -13.01
CA LYS A 140 -9.03 4.79 -13.32
C LYS A 140 -9.64 3.39 -13.29
N ASP A 141 -8.85 2.36 -13.64
CA ASP A 141 -9.29 0.98 -13.61
C ASP A 141 -8.89 0.29 -12.32
N ALA A 142 -7.74 0.66 -11.75
CA ALA A 142 -7.27 0.14 -10.46
C ALA A 142 -8.16 0.55 -9.26
N ILE A 143 -8.98 1.58 -9.38
CA ILE A 143 -9.94 1.97 -8.33
C ILE A 143 -11.17 1.05 -8.25
N LYS A 144 -11.38 0.19 -9.26
CA LYS A 144 -12.51 -0.73 -9.31
C LYS A 144 -12.15 -2.03 -8.60
N PRO A 145 -12.93 -2.48 -7.60
CA PRO A 145 -12.69 -3.77 -6.96
C PRO A 145 -12.80 -4.94 -7.92
N ASN A 146 -12.02 -5.98 -7.67
CA ASN A 146 -12.01 -7.21 -8.46
C ASN A 146 -12.82 -8.29 -7.74
N LEU A 147 -13.93 -8.70 -8.32
CA LEU A 147 -14.74 -9.82 -7.86
C LEU A 147 -14.16 -11.12 -8.42
N VAL A 148 -13.78 -12.01 -7.53
CA VAL A 148 -13.18 -13.31 -7.85
C VAL A 148 -13.87 -14.42 -7.08
N GLN A 149 -13.48 -15.67 -7.31
CA GLN A 149 -14.05 -16.83 -6.66
C GLN A 149 -12.98 -17.59 -5.87
N THR A 150 -13.32 -18.03 -4.65
CA THR A 150 -12.47 -18.96 -3.90
C THR A 150 -12.53 -20.36 -4.51
N LEU A 151 -11.61 -21.25 -4.11
CA LEU A 151 -11.63 -22.65 -4.57
C LEU A 151 -12.89 -23.37 -4.12
N GLU A 152 -13.50 -22.97 -3.01
CA GLU A 152 -14.76 -23.54 -2.49
C GLU A 152 -16.00 -22.96 -3.18
N GLY A 153 -15.84 -22.05 -4.15
CA GLY A 153 -16.94 -21.47 -4.91
C GLY A 153 -17.59 -20.24 -4.28
N ASN A 154 -17.01 -19.68 -3.21
CA ASN A 154 -17.53 -18.48 -2.57
C ASN A 154 -17.02 -17.21 -3.27
N PRO A 155 -17.81 -16.11 -3.30
CA PRO A 155 -17.34 -14.84 -3.84
C PRO A 155 -16.28 -14.23 -2.91
N ALA A 156 -15.26 -13.61 -3.52
CA ALA A 156 -14.27 -12.82 -2.81
C ALA A 156 -13.97 -11.53 -3.58
N ILE A 157 -13.70 -10.44 -2.87
CA ILE A 157 -13.35 -9.16 -3.46
C ILE A 157 -11.88 -8.89 -3.14
N LEU A 158 -11.05 -8.84 -4.19
CA LEU A 158 -9.64 -8.47 -4.08
C LEU A 158 -9.45 -7.04 -4.55
N HIS A 159 -8.87 -6.19 -3.71
CA HIS A 159 -8.64 -4.81 -4.09
C HIS A 159 -7.61 -4.13 -3.18
N GLY A 160 -6.53 -3.62 -3.80
CA GLY A 160 -5.40 -3.00 -3.11
C GLY A 160 -4.52 -4.02 -2.40
N GLY A 161 -3.39 -3.57 -1.89
CA GLY A 161 -2.40 -4.41 -1.22
C GLY A 161 -1.38 -3.60 -0.41
N PRO A 162 -1.82 -2.69 0.49
CA PRO A 162 -0.90 -1.89 1.29
C PRO A 162 -0.26 -2.75 2.37
N PHE A 163 1.03 -2.53 2.64
CA PHE A 163 1.71 -3.22 3.74
C PHE A 163 1.25 -2.71 5.11
N ALA A 164 0.98 -3.61 6.03
CA ALA A 164 0.52 -3.28 7.39
C ALA A 164 1.56 -2.53 8.23
N ASN A 165 2.83 -2.70 7.96
CA ASN A 165 3.90 -1.96 8.63
C ASN A 165 4.12 -0.54 8.05
N ILE A 166 3.50 -0.21 6.93
CA ILE A 166 3.61 1.11 6.27
C ILE A 166 2.28 1.87 6.34
N ALA A 167 1.17 1.18 6.10
CA ALA A 167 -0.17 1.74 6.03
C ALA A 167 -1.15 0.90 6.87
N GLN A 168 -2.45 0.97 6.60
CA GLN A 168 -3.47 0.19 7.32
C GLN A 168 -3.42 -1.32 7.05
N GLY A 169 -2.73 -1.77 5.98
CA GLY A 169 -2.44 -3.18 5.71
C GLY A 169 -3.64 -4.05 5.36
N THR A 170 -4.73 -3.47 4.86
CA THR A 170 -5.96 -4.17 4.51
C THR A 170 -6.48 -3.72 3.15
N ASN A 171 -7.48 -4.43 2.61
CA ASN A 171 -8.14 -4.05 1.37
C ASN A 171 -8.73 -2.62 1.42
N THR A 172 -9.25 -2.18 0.28
CA THR A 172 -9.77 -0.82 0.14
C THR A 172 -11.09 -0.59 0.86
N ILE A 173 -11.37 0.68 1.15
CA ILE A 173 -12.67 1.11 1.67
C ILE A 173 -13.78 0.78 0.67
N ILE A 174 -13.54 1.00 -0.62
CA ILE A 174 -14.52 0.73 -1.69
C ILE A 174 -14.87 -0.76 -1.71
N ALA A 175 -13.89 -1.66 -1.64
CA ALA A 175 -14.14 -3.10 -1.61
C ALA A 175 -14.95 -3.53 -0.39
N THR A 176 -14.65 -3.00 0.79
CA THR A 176 -15.39 -3.31 2.01
C THR A 176 -16.84 -2.81 1.93
N LYS A 177 -17.06 -1.57 1.48
CA LYS A 177 -18.41 -1.02 1.30
C LYS A 177 -19.21 -1.77 0.24
N MET A 178 -18.55 -2.19 -0.86
CA MET A 178 -19.17 -3.02 -1.89
C MET A 178 -19.60 -4.38 -1.31
N GLY A 179 -18.71 -5.06 -0.56
CA GLY A 179 -19.05 -6.31 0.10
C GLY A 179 -20.26 -6.17 1.02
N LEU A 180 -20.31 -5.12 1.85
CA LEU A 180 -21.43 -4.83 2.74
C LEU A 180 -22.75 -4.53 2.01
N SER A 181 -22.69 -4.07 0.76
CA SER A 181 -23.89 -3.84 -0.06
C SER A 181 -24.39 -5.10 -0.78
N LEU A 182 -23.54 -6.11 -0.91
CA LEU A 182 -23.83 -7.33 -1.70
C LEU A 182 -24.11 -8.57 -0.84
N GLY A 183 -23.67 -8.60 0.40
CA GLY A 183 -23.77 -9.75 1.28
C GLY A 183 -24.36 -9.43 2.65
N ASP A 184 -24.99 -10.43 3.26
CA ASP A 184 -25.51 -10.33 4.63
C ASP A 184 -24.36 -10.33 5.65
N TYR A 185 -23.26 -10.98 5.32
CA TYR A 185 -22.05 -11.03 6.11
C TYR A 185 -20.83 -10.71 5.24
N VAL A 186 -19.93 -9.91 5.78
CA VAL A 186 -18.64 -9.59 5.16
C VAL A 186 -17.53 -9.93 6.14
N VAL A 187 -16.65 -10.82 5.72
CA VAL A 187 -15.44 -11.18 6.47
C VAL A 187 -14.25 -10.54 5.78
N THR A 188 -13.50 -9.74 6.51
CA THR A 188 -12.30 -9.08 5.98
C THR A 188 -11.12 -9.28 6.92
N GLU A 189 -9.91 -9.16 6.38
CA GLU A 189 -8.73 -9.09 7.22
C GLU A 189 -8.66 -7.75 7.96
N ALA A 190 -7.99 -7.75 9.10
CA ALA A 190 -7.65 -6.55 9.85
C ALA A 190 -6.12 -6.25 9.82
N GLY A 191 -5.37 -6.90 8.94
CA GLY A 191 -3.93 -6.89 8.93
C GLY A 191 -3.32 -7.81 10.00
N PHE A 192 -2.02 -8.09 9.92
CA PHE A 192 -1.39 -9.00 10.87
C PHE A 192 -1.05 -8.28 12.19
N GLY A 193 -1.19 -9.04 13.29
CA GLY A 193 -0.93 -8.55 14.65
C GLY A 193 -2.09 -7.72 15.22
N GLY A 194 -2.53 -8.07 16.43
CA GLY A 194 -3.58 -7.33 17.13
C GLY A 194 -3.13 -5.93 17.53
N ASP A 195 -1.86 -5.81 17.86
CA ASP A 195 -1.17 -4.58 18.27
C ASP A 195 -0.64 -3.72 17.13
N LEU A 196 -0.79 -4.17 15.89
CA LEU A 196 -0.31 -3.45 14.70
C LEU A 196 -1.42 -3.31 13.64
N GLY A 197 -1.75 -4.41 12.96
CA GLY A 197 -2.70 -4.39 11.84
C GLY A 197 -4.12 -4.11 12.30
N ALA A 198 -4.61 -4.80 13.34
CA ALA A 198 -5.97 -4.61 13.85
C ALA A 198 -6.18 -3.20 14.41
N GLU A 199 -5.20 -2.65 15.12
CA GLU A 199 -5.23 -1.26 15.62
C GLU A 199 -5.37 -0.27 14.45
N LYS A 200 -4.54 -0.39 13.42
CA LYS A 200 -4.64 0.47 12.22
C LYS A 200 -5.94 0.29 11.45
N PHE A 201 -6.44 -0.93 11.37
CA PHE A 201 -7.72 -1.20 10.75
C PHE A 201 -8.85 -0.43 11.46
N ILE A 202 -8.86 -0.46 12.80
CA ILE A 202 -9.88 0.23 13.60
C ILE A 202 -9.67 1.74 13.55
N ASP A 203 -8.47 2.22 13.89
CA ASP A 203 -8.21 3.63 14.11
C ASP A 203 -8.02 4.44 12.84
N ILE A 204 -7.59 3.81 11.76
CA ILE A 204 -7.42 4.46 10.46
C ILE A 204 -8.62 4.13 9.56
N LYS A 205 -8.72 2.88 9.10
CA LYS A 205 -9.68 2.53 8.06
C LYS A 205 -11.13 2.63 8.52
N CYS A 206 -11.48 2.00 9.64
CA CYS A 206 -12.86 2.01 10.14
C CYS A 206 -13.31 3.40 10.51
N ARG A 207 -12.49 4.15 11.24
CA ARG A 207 -12.79 5.53 11.63
C ARG A 207 -13.00 6.42 10.42
N TYR A 208 -12.09 6.35 9.45
CA TYR A 208 -12.15 7.17 8.25
C TYR A 208 -13.37 6.84 7.37
N ALA A 209 -13.67 5.55 7.21
CA ALA A 209 -14.75 5.07 6.35
C ALA A 209 -16.14 5.03 7.02
N GLY A 210 -16.22 5.28 8.34
CA GLY A 210 -17.44 5.12 9.11
C GLY A 210 -17.86 3.67 9.29
N LEU A 211 -16.90 2.72 9.22
CA LEU A 211 -17.16 1.29 9.41
C LEU A 211 -17.18 0.93 10.89
N LYS A 212 -18.08 0.03 11.25
CA LYS A 212 -18.20 -0.52 12.61
C LYS A 212 -18.29 -2.04 12.53
N PRO A 213 -17.19 -2.75 12.77
CA PRO A 213 -17.23 -4.21 12.81
C PRO A 213 -18.13 -4.72 13.94
N ASP A 214 -18.96 -5.72 13.64
CA ASP A 214 -19.87 -6.34 14.61
C ASP A 214 -19.17 -7.41 15.45
N ALA A 215 -18.10 -8.01 14.91
CA ALA A 215 -17.32 -9.05 15.58
C ALA A 215 -15.85 -9.03 15.16
N TYR A 216 -15.00 -9.50 16.03
CA TYR A 216 -13.58 -9.69 15.81
C TYR A 216 -13.22 -11.15 16.04
N VAL A 217 -12.49 -11.72 15.08
CA VAL A 217 -11.96 -13.10 15.18
C VAL A 217 -10.45 -13.03 15.37
N ILE A 218 -9.98 -13.48 16.54
CA ILE A 218 -8.56 -13.57 16.83
C ILE A 218 -8.06 -14.95 16.45
N VAL A 219 -7.07 -15.02 15.58
CA VAL A 219 -6.43 -16.25 15.16
C VAL A 219 -5.11 -16.42 15.92
N ALA A 220 -5.10 -17.27 16.93
CA ALA A 220 -3.92 -17.65 17.69
C ALA A 220 -3.54 -19.11 17.40
N THR A 221 -2.42 -19.35 16.75
CA THR A 221 -1.96 -20.71 16.48
C THR A 221 -1.27 -21.31 17.68
N ILE A 222 -1.41 -22.62 17.89
CA ILE A 222 -0.65 -23.37 18.91
C ILE A 222 0.86 -23.14 18.77
N ARG A 223 1.35 -23.01 17.55
CA ARG A 223 2.74 -22.72 17.23
C ARG A 223 3.19 -21.36 17.77
N ALA A 224 2.39 -20.33 17.56
CA ALA A 224 2.64 -18.99 18.07
C ALA A 224 2.64 -18.97 19.61
N LEU A 225 1.64 -19.59 20.22
CA LEU A 225 1.56 -19.68 21.68
C LEU A 225 2.78 -20.39 22.28
N ARG A 226 3.23 -21.51 21.70
CA ARG A 226 4.46 -22.20 22.14
C ARG A 226 5.70 -21.31 22.01
N TYR A 227 5.83 -20.60 20.90
CA TYR A 227 6.92 -19.65 20.70
C TYR A 227 6.94 -18.58 21.78
N HIS A 228 5.81 -17.93 22.04
CA HIS A 228 5.70 -16.92 23.09
C HIS A 228 5.86 -17.52 24.48
N GLY A 229 5.61 -18.78 24.67
CA GLY A 229 5.89 -19.53 25.90
C GLY A 229 7.36 -19.95 26.10
N GLY A 230 8.23 -19.62 25.13
CA GLY A 230 9.67 -19.85 25.21
C GLY A 230 10.16 -21.13 24.51
N ALA A 231 9.34 -21.82 23.71
CA ALA A 231 9.78 -22.97 22.94
C ALA A 231 10.81 -22.56 21.87
N LYS A 232 11.77 -23.42 21.62
CA LYS A 232 12.74 -23.27 20.53
C LYS A 232 12.10 -23.67 19.20
N LYS A 233 12.70 -23.22 18.09
CA LYS A 233 12.15 -23.43 16.75
C LYS A 233 11.94 -24.89 16.36
N ASP A 234 12.81 -25.77 16.78
CA ASP A 234 12.76 -27.23 16.60
C ASP A 234 11.70 -27.90 17.49
N GLU A 235 11.25 -27.24 18.55
CA GLU A 235 10.24 -27.74 19.50
C GLU A 235 8.81 -27.33 19.14
N TYR A 236 8.60 -26.46 18.13
CA TYR A 236 7.24 -25.97 17.80
C TYR A 236 6.27 -27.07 17.39
N GLY A 237 6.76 -28.16 16.81
CA GLY A 237 5.97 -29.31 16.42
C GLY A 237 5.69 -30.31 17.54
N SER A 238 6.43 -30.24 18.65
CA SER A 238 6.34 -31.23 19.75
C SER A 238 5.22 -30.89 20.73
N PRO A 239 4.44 -31.87 21.19
CA PRO A 239 3.44 -31.66 22.22
C PRO A 239 4.08 -31.25 23.54
N ASN A 240 4.00 -29.95 23.87
CA ASN A 240 4.46 -29.44 25.15
C ASN A 240 3.42 -28.46 25.70
N LEU A 241 2.71 -28.89 26.73
CA LEU A 241 1.65 -28.11 27.38
C LEU A 241 2.19 -27.00 28.27
N GLU A 242 3.43 -27.14 28.76
CA GLU A 242 4.04 -26.11 29.60
C GLU A 242 4.32 -24.82 28.79
N TYR A 243 4.97 -24.94 27.64
CA TYR A 243 5.17 -23.81 26.76
C TYR A 243 3.85 -23.23 26.24
N LEU A 244 2.87 -24.08 25.97
CA LEU A 244 1.56 -23.62 25.52
C LEU A 244 0.89 -22.76 26.62
N LYS A 245 0.87 -23.23 27.88
CA LYS A 245 0.29 -22.47 29.01
C LYS A 245 1.01 -21.17 29.30
N LYS A 246 2.32 -21.14 29.14
CA LYS A 246 3.10 -19.91 29.30
C LYS A 246 2.89 -18.90 28.18
N GLY A 247 2.43 -19.33 27.03
CA GLY A 247 2.16 -18.50 25.87
C GLY A 247 0.77 -17.86 25.84
N PHE A 248 -0.12 -18.28 26.74
CA PHE A 248 -1.42 -17.65 26.96
C PHE A 248 -1.26 -16.39 27.81
#